data_510b14faaf8ef077fe60ba1b278bbeed
#
_entry.id   510b14faaf8ef077fe60ba1b278bbeed
#
_cell.length_a   1.000
_cell.length_b   1.000
_cell.length_c   1.000
_cell.angle_alpha   90.00
_cell.angle_beta   90.00
_cell.angle_gamma   90.00
#
_symmetry.space_group_name_H-M   'P 1'
#
loop_
_entity.id
_entity.type
_entity.pdbx_description
1 polymer ?
#
loop_
_entity_poly.entity_id
_entity_poly.type
_entity_poly.pdbx_seq_one_letter_code
_entity_poly.pdbx_strand_id
1 'polypeptide(L)'
;MGKVKGDKEGSLEYAVKKEKLYPFMVDEAGAWTKRMDVRNVHTQGSGGPGGRGGVRRNDWLTVSGSKIGIETGIGHQLGNALDSPVLILKSSIGNRSLGWDLLPPGSPRHEVETVDKKTGKKVTLMTPAFNDEVRYPSWTKGEVPEPPKHNWHAGLQYVGDVARAKAVLKDLEKHYPGGKNFEVAGFLWWQGDKDRYNAAHSAMYGKNLAQLFKALRKEFN
;
A
#
# COMPACT_ATOMS: atom_id res chain seq x y z
N MET A 1 -2.00 1.44 -11.70
CA MET A 1 -3.05 0.44 -12.00
C MET A 1 -3.32 0.45 -13.49
N GLY A 2 -3.22 -0.71 -14.13
CA GLY A 2 -3.52 -0.89 -15.56
C GLY A 2 -5.03 -0.88 -15.84
N LYS A 3 -5.40 -0.66 -17.10
CA LYS A 3 -6.79 -0.78 -17.57
C LYS A 3 -7.14 -2.26 -17.76
N VAL A 4 -8.36 -2.66 -17.41
CA VAL A 4 -8.87 -4.02 -17.67
C VAL A 4 -9.35 -4.12 -19.11
N LYS A 5 -10.35 -3.32 -19.49
CA LYS A 5 -10.98 -3.36 -20.82
C LYS A 5 -10.22 -2.54 -21.85
N GLY A 6 -10.10 -3.07 -23.04
CA GLY A 6 -9.56 -2.39 -24.22
C GLY A 6 -9.11 -3.36 -25.30
N ASP A 7 -9.20 -2.90 -26.52
CA ASP A 7 -8.78 -3.58 -27.76
C ASP A 7 -7.36 -3.19 -28.21
N LYS A 8 -6.67 -2.35 -27.43
CA LYS A 8 -5.33 -1.81 -27.71
C LYS A 8 -4.32 -2.31 -26.68
N GLU A 9 -3.06 -2.31 -27.07
CA GLU A 9 -1.92 -2.56 -26.18
C GLU A 9 -2.00 -1.76 -24.87
N GLY A 10 -1.53 -2.39 -23.79
CA GLY A 10 -1.54 -1.81 -22.44
C GLY A 10 -2.85 -2.05 -21.67
N SER A 11 -3.83 -2.76 -22.24
CA SER A 11 -4.98 -3.28 -21.50
C SER A 11 -4.80 -4.77 -21.18
N LEU A 12 -5.35 -5.21 -20.04
CA LEU A 12 -5.31 -6.63 -19.67
C LEU A 12 -6.07 -7.49 -20.67
N GLU A 13 -7.22 -7.01 -21.15
CA GLU A 13 -8.04 -7.74 -22.11
C GLU A 13 -7.30 -7.98 -23.43
N TYR A 14 -6.57 -6.99 -23.93
CA TYR A 14 -5.71 -7.14 -25.09
C TYR A 14 -4.61 -8.18 -24.85
N ALA A 15 -3.88 -8.05 -23.75
CA ALA A 15 -2.81 -8.97 -23.38
C ALA A 15 -3.30 -10.43 -23.28
N VAL A 16 -4.47 -10.65 -22.67
CA VAL A 16 -5.00 -12.01 -22.49
C VAL A 16 -5.65 -12.54 -23.76
N LYS A 17 -6.52 -11.76 -24.42
CA LYS A 17 -7.33 -12.24 -25.56
C LYS A 17 -6.61 -12.19 -26.90
N LYS A 18 -5.75 -11.20 -27.12
CA LYS A 18 -5.03 -11.02 -28.40
C LYS A 18 -3.62 -11.60 -28.35
N GLU A 19 -2.85 -11.23 -27.33
CA GLU A 19 -1.47 -11.70 -27.19
C GLU A 19 -1.35 -13.07 -26.54
N LYS A 20 -2.48 -13.62 -26.01
CA LYS A 20 -2.52 -14.91 -25.31
C LYS A 20 -1.60 -15.00 -24.09
N LEU A 21 -1.28 -13.84 -23.48
CA LEU A 21 -0.56 -13.77 -22.23
C LEU A 21 -1.48 -14.13 -21.06
N TYR A 22 -0.90 -14.66 -19.98
CA TYR A 22 -1.62 -14.98 -18.72
C TYR A 22 -2.87 -15.87 -18.94
N PRO A 23 -2.73 -17.05 -19.58
CA PRO A 23 -3.88 -17.91 -19.95
C PRO A 23 -4.72 -18.35 -18.75
N PHE A 24 -4.12 -18.37 -17.55
CA PHE A 24 -4.81 -18.69 -16.30
C PHE A 24 -5.85 -17.66 -15.87
N MET A 25 -5.86 -16.47 -16.47
CA MET A 25 -6.81 -15.41 -16.12
C MET A 25 -8.18 -15.55 -16.77
N VAL A 26 -8.32 -16.44 -17.75
CA VAL A 26 -9.59 -16.75 -18.41
C VAL A 26 -9.85 -18.24 -18.36
N ASP A 27 -11.12 -18.62 -18.31
CA ASP A 27 -11.57 -20.00 -18.46
C ASP A 27 -11.68 -20.42 -19.95
N GLU A 28 -12.09 -21.65 -20.20
CA GLU A 28 -12.26 -22.21 -21.55
C GLU A 28 -13.30 -21.45 -22.36
N ALA A 29 -14.27 -20.81 -21.72
CA ALA A 29 -15.28 -19.98 -22.38
C ALA A 29 -14.79 -18.53 -22.63
N GLY A 30 -13.55 -18.18 -22.20
CA GLY A 30 -12.97 -16.84 -22.33
C GLY A 30 -13.51 -15.83 -21.31
N ALA A 31 -14.22 -16.28 -20.29
CA ALA A 31 -14.62 -15.45 -19.16
C ALA A 31 -13.49 -15.33 -18.13
N TRP A 32 -13.50 -14.25 -17.33
CA TRP A 32 -12.48 -14.08 -16.29
C TRP A 32 -12.58 -15.18 -15.24
N THR A 33 -11.51 -15.92 -15.05
CA THR A 33 -11.39 -16.96 -14.02
C THR A 33 -11.75 -16.41 -12.64
N LYS A 34 -12.57 -17.14 -11.89
CA LYS A 34 -12.89 -16.86 -10.49
C LYS A 34 -12.29 -17.95 -9.61
N ARG A 35 -11.36 -17.56 -8.71
CA ARG A 35 -10.69 -18.46 -7.75
C ARG A 35 -11.53 -18.55 -6.48
N MET A 36 -12.06 -19.73 -6.17
CA MET A 36 -12.83 -19.96 -4.95
C MET A 36 -11.97 -20.37 -3.74
N ASP A 37 -10.67 -20.47 -3.94
CA ASP A 37 -9.64 -20.75 -2.94
C ASP A 37 -8.85 -19.50 -2.54
N VAL A 38 -9.01 -18.38 -3.29
CA VAL A 38 -8.33 -17.11 -3.01
C VAL A 38 -9.35 -16.01 -2.77
N ARG A 39 -9.34 -15.42 -1.58
CA ARG A 39 -10.15 -14.27 -1.24
C ARG A 39 -9.37 -12.97 -1.46
N ASN A 40 -10.02 -11.95 -2.01
CA ASN A 40 -9.45 -10.63 -2.24
C ASN A 40 -10.24 -9.59 -1.42
N VAL A 41 -9.64 -9.12 -0.35
CA VAL A 41 -10.21 -8.10 0.53
C VAL A 41 -9.41 -6.81 0.39
N HIS A 42 -10.07 -5.72 0.06
CA HIS A 42 -9.44 -4.41 -0.02
C HIS A 42 -10.08 -3.43 0.95
N THR A 43 -9.31 -2.96 1.90
CA THR A 43 -9.66 -1.84 2.76
C THR A 43 -9.03 -0.56 2.24
N GLN A 44 -9.77 0.53 2.29
CA GLN A 44 -9.28 1.83 1.87
C GLN A 44 -9.82 2.91 2.80
N GLY A 45 -8.96 3.80 3.26
CA GLY A 45 -9.34 4.93 4.09
C GLY A 45 -8.23 5.96 4.17
N SER A 46 -8.57 7.17 4.56
CA SER A 46 -7.62 8.28 4.72
C SER A 46 -7.47 8.63 6.20
N GLY A 47 -6.23 8.76 6.66
CA GLY A 47 -5.92 9.10 8.04
C GLY A 47 -5.91 7.90 9.00
N GLY A 48 -5.89 8.21 10.29
CA GLY A 48 -5.76 7.26 11.40
C GLY A 48 -7.01 6.39 11.64
N PRO A 49 -6.99 5.64 12.77
CA PRO A 49 -8.14 4.88 13.22
C PRO A 49 -9.39 5.76 13.35
N GLY A 50 -10.54 5.28 12.90
CA GLY A 50 -11.78 6.07 12.88
C GLY A 50 -11.87 7.09 11.74
N GLY A 51 -10.83 7.24 10.93
CA GLY A 51 -10.88 8.04 9.69
C GLY A 51 -11.88 7.49 8.68
N ARG A 52 -12.26 8.32 7.69
CA ARG A 52 -13.17 7.90 6.62
C ARG A 52 -12.58 6.72 5.85
N GLY A 53 -13.34 5.66 5.70
CA GLY A 53 -12.91 4.49 4.94
C GLY A 53 -13.58 3.20 5.42
N GLY A 54 -13.18 2.08 4.81
CA GLY A 54 -13.70 0.75 5.13
C GLY A 54 -13.36 -0.25 4.04
N VAL A 55 -14.02 -1.40 4.10
CA VAL A 55 -13.89 -2.46 3.09
C VAL A 55 -14.53 -2.00 1.79
N ARG A 56 -13.73 -1.96 0.71
CA ARG A 56 -14.12 -1.57 -0.64
C ARG A 56 -14.37 -2.79 -1.54
N ARG A 57 -13.71 -3.89 -1.23
CA ARG A 57 -13.91 -5.17 -1.90
C ARG A 57 -13.82 -6.29 -0.86
N ASN A 58 -14.66 -7.28 -1.02
CA ASN A 58 -14.66 -8.52 -0.25
C ASN A 58 -15.24 -9.63 -1.12
N ASP A 59 -14.46 -10.13 -2.07
CA ASP A 59 -14.90 -11.10 -3.07
C ASP A 59 -13.86 -12.21 -3.27
N TRP A 60 -14.30 -13.30 -3.89
CA TRP A 60 -13.39 -14.29 -4.45
C TRP A 60 -12.55 -13.66 -5.56
N LEU A 61 -11.27 -14.06 -5.66
CA LEU A 61 -10.36 -13.43 -6.62
C LEU A 61 -10.83 -13.62 -8.05
N THR A 62 -11.06 -12.51 -8.73
CA THR A 62 -11.34 -12.44 -10.16
C THR A 62 -11.00 -11.05 -10.68
N VAL A 63 -10.89 -10.93 -11.99
CA VAL A 63 -10.78 -9.63 -12.64
C VAL A 63 -12.13 -8.93 -12.59
N SER A 64 -12.20 -7.78 -11.95
CA SER A 64 -13.44 -7.00 -11.83
C SER A 64 -13.18 -5.49 -11.89
N GLY A 65 -14.17 -4.75 -12.39
CA GLY A 65 -14.06 -3.29 -12.56
C GLY A 65 -13.20 -2.88 -13.76
N SER A 66 -12.81 -1.62 -13.79
CA SER A 66 -12.09 -0.99 -14.92
C SER A 66 -10.57 -0.98 -14.77
N LYS A 67 -10.05 -1.31 -13.60
CA LYS A 67 -8.62 -1.24 -13.28
C LYS A 67 -8.16 -2.53 -12.62
N ILE A 68 -6.94 -2.93 -12.93
CA ILE A 68 -6.28 -4.09 -12.32
C ILE A 68 -5.08 -3.63 -11.48
N GLY A 69 -4.85 -4.31 -10.37
CA GLY A 69 -3.64 -4.23 -9.55
C GLY A 69 -2.87 -5.54 -9.56
N ILE A 70 -1.77 -5.58 -8.82
CA ILE A 70 -0.89 -6.75 -8.72
C ILE A 70 -1.54 -7.93 -7.98
N GLU A 71 -2.54 -7.65 -7.15
CA GLU A 71 -3.23 -8.65 -6.32
C GLU A 71 -3.82 -9.81 -7.14
N THR A 72 -4.25 -9.53 -8.38
CA THR A 72 -4.82 -10.58 -9.25
C THR A 72 -3.76 -11.60 -9.65
N GLY A 73 -2.62 -11.15 -10.16
CA GLY A 73 -1.53 -12.06 -10.53
C GLY A 73 -0.95 -12.80 -9.34
N ILE A 74 -0.71 -12.10 -8.24
CA ILE A 74 -0.20 -12.68 -6.99
C ILE A 74 -1.15 -13.76 -6.47
N GLY A 75 -2.45 -13.47 -6.43
CA GLY A 75 -3.43 -14.43 -5.93
C GLY A 75 -3.54 -15.69 -6.78
N HIS A 76 -3.43 -15.58 -8.10
CA HIS A 76 -3.35 -16.77 -8.97
C HIS A 76 -2.11 -17.60 -8.68
N GLN A 77 -0.93 -16.97 -8.53
CA GLN A 77 0.32 -17.70 -8.24
C GLN A 77 0.30 -18.34 -6.86
N LEU A 78 -0.13 -17.62 -5.83
CA LEU A 78 -0.21 -18.17 -4.47
C LEU A 78 -1.25 -19.30 -4.38
N GLY A 79 -2.43 -19.15 -4.99
CA GLY A 79 -3.44 -20.19 -4.99
C GLY A 79 -3.01 -21.44 -5.78
N ASN A 80 -2.06 -21.34 -6.73
CA ASN A 80 -1.49 -22.50 -7.41
C ASN A 80 -0.35 -23.16 -6.61
N ALA A 81 0.36 -22.39 -5.78
CA ALA A 81 1.53 -22.86 -5.07
C ALA A 81 1.22 -23.39 -3.67
N LEU A 82 0.07 -23.04 -3.10
CA LEU A 82 -0.30 -23.39 -1.73
C LEU A 82 -1.54 -24.29 -1.73
N ASP A 83 -1.48 -25.39 -1.00
CA ASP A 83 -2.62 -26.29 -0.75
C ASP A 83 -3.56 -25.75 0.34
N SER A 84 -3.41 -24.49 0.72
CA SER A 84 -4.18 -23.83 1.77
C SER A 84 -4.98 -22.65 1.22
N PRO A 85 -6.13 -22.32 1.83
CA PRO A 85 -6.90 -21.13 1.48
C PRO A 85 -6.07 -19.85 1.60
N VAL A 86 -6.17 -18.97 0.62
CA VAL A 86 -5.38 -17.72 0.55
C VAL A 86 -6.27 -16.49 0.74
N LEU A 87 -5.89 -15.59 1.62
CA LEU A 87 -6.46 -14.27 1.75
C LEU A 87 -5.45 -13.21 1.30
N ILE A 88 -5.75 -12.52 0.20
CA ILE A 88 -5.06 -11.29 -0.19
C ILE A 88 -5.75 -10.11 0.49
N LEU A 89 -5.11 -9.57 1.51
CA LEU A 89 -5.59 -8.39 2.23
C LEU A 89 -4.83 -7.16 1.79
N LYS A 90 -5.48 -6.30 1.04
CA LYS A 90 -4.95 -5.02 0.59
C LYS A 90 -5.45 -3.90 1.50
N SER A 91 -4.56 -3.22 2.21
CA SER A 91 -4.86 -2.01 2.97
C SER A 91 -4.05 -0.86 2.39
N SER A 92 -4.69 -0.01 1.59
CA SER A 92 -3.97 1.02 0.85
C SER A 92 -4.85 2.13 0.30
N ILE A 93 -4.27 3.32 0.17
CA ILE A 93 -4.82 4.45 -0.57
C ILE A 93 -3.70 5.07 -1.42
N GLY A 94 -4.04 5.59 -2.60
CA GLY A 94 -3.07 6.22 -3.50
C GLY A 94 -2.52 7.55 -2.97
N ASN A 95 -1.39 7.99 -3.55
CA ASN A 95 -0.76 9.27 -3.29
C ASN A 95 -0.32 9.47 -1.83
N ARG A 96 0.29 8.45 -1.22
CA ARG A 96 0.87 8.47 0.12
C ARG A 96 2.38 8.25 0.05
N SER A 97 3.13 9.01 0.84
CA SER A 97 4.59 8.88 0.95
C SER A 97 4.98 8.00 2.13
N LEU A 98 6.08 7.28 1.99
CA LEU A 98 6.67 6.53 3.10
C LEU A 98 7.38 7.47 4.08
N GLY A 99 7.96 8.57 3.57
CA GLY A 99 8.66 9.55 4.40
C GLY A 99 7.75 10.42 5.27
N TRP A 100 6.42 10.35 5.08
CA TRP A 100 5.47 11.16 5.85
C TRP A 100 4.21 10.38 6.21
N ASP A 101 3.34 10.10 5.23
CA ASP A 101 2.01 9.52 5.48
C ASP A 101 2.09 8.14 6.13
N LEU A 102 3.02 7.31 5.63
CA LEU A 102 3.21 5.92 6.01
C LEU A 102 4.47 5.71 6.86
N LEU A 103 5.03 6.79 7.42
CA LEU A 103 6.23 6.69 8.26
C LEU A 103 5.96 5.72 9.42
N PRO A 104 6.75 4.64 9.56
CA PRO A 104 6.46 3.60 10.56
C PRO A 104 6.90 3.98 11.97
N PRO A 105 6.31 3.36 13.01
CA PRO A 105 6.76 3.54 14.40
C PRO A 105 8.25 3.30 14.59
N GLY A 106 8.86 4.11 15.45
CA GLY A 106 10.30 4.05 15.73
C GLY A 106 11.17 4.78 14.70
N SER A 107 10.59 5.47 13.72
CA SER A 107 11.34 6.34 12.80
C SER A 107 11.73 7.63 13.50
N PRO A 108 13.04 7.94 13.62
CA PRO A 108 13.50 9.20 14.21
C PRO A 108 13.51 10.34 13.20
N ARG A 109 13.73 11.56 13.67
CA ARG A 109 14.09 12.69 12.80
C ARG A 109 15.47 12.46 12.18
N HIS A 110 15.64 12.95 10.95
CA HIS A 110 16.91 12.93 10.25
C HIS A 110 17.22 14.28 9.63
N GLU A 111 18.51 14.56 9.53
CA GLU A 111 19.06 15.63 8.72
C GLU A 111 19.48 15.06 7.36
N VAL A 112 19.08 15.73 6.30
CA VAL A 112 19.37 15.32 4.93
C VAL A 112 20.00 16.49 4.18
N GLU A 113 21.27 16.36 3.82
CA GLU A 113 21.91 17.32 2.94
C GLU A 113 21.44 17.13 1.50
N THR A 114 21.06 18.19 0.84
CA THR A 114 20.59 18.20 -0.53
C THR A 114 20.90 19.54 -1.21
N VAL A 115 20.57 19.64 -2.48
CA VAL A 115 20.66 20.89 -3.23
C VAL A 115 19.25 21.38 -3.52
N ASP A 116 18.97 22.59 -3.13
CA ASP A 116 17.73 23.27 -3.50
C ASP A 116 17.67 23.45 -5.00
N LYS A 117 16.68 22.85 -5.65
CA LYS A 117 16.54 22.83 -7.12
C LYS A 117 16.28 24.22 -7.74
N LYS A 118 15.80 25.18 -6.97
CA LYS A 118 15.49 26.54 -7.45
C LYS A 118 16.71 27.45 -7.36
N THR A 119 17.46 27.33 -6.28
CA THR A 119 18.59 28.23 -5.99
C THR A 119 19.96 27.63 -6.31
N GLY A 120 20.05 26.32 -6.50
CA GLY A 120 21.32 25.60 -6.66
C GLY A 120 22.18 25.54 -5.39
N LYS A 121 21.70 26.04 -4.26
CA LYS A 121 22.47 26.06 -3.00
C LYS A 121 22.32 24.76 -2.23
N LYS A 122 23.36 24.38 -1.49
CA LYS A 122 23.30 23.31 -0.52
C LYS A 122 22.39 23.73 0.63
N VAL A 123 21.50 22.86 1.01
CA VAL A 123 20.55 23.02 2.14
C VAL A 123 20.48 21.73 2.94
N THR A 124 20.25 21.86 4.24
CA THR A 124 19.97 20.72 5.10
C THR A 124 18.46 20.70 5.38
N LEU A 125 17.80 19.61 4.97
CA LEU A 125 16.40 19.38 5.28
C LEU A 125 16.27 18.49 6.52
N MET A 126 15.27 18.77 7.32
CA MET A 126 14.82 17.93 8.43
C MET A 126 13.68 17.03 7.97
N THR A 127 13.68 15.76 8.39
CA THR A 127 12.52 14.87 8.27
C THR A 127 11.82 14.76 9.63
N PRO A 128 10.52 14.51 9.68
CA PRO A 128 9.82 14.26 10.93
C PRO A 128 10.21 12.91 11.54
N ALA A 129 10.02 12.78 12.84
CA ALA A 129 9.89 11.48 13.50
C ALA A 129 8.47 10.93 13.33
N PHE A 130 8.29 9.64 13.62
CA PHE A 130 6.93 9.07 13.71
C PHE A 130 6.12 9.80 14.81
N ASN A 131 4.89 10.17 14.47
CA ASN A 131 3.96 10.91 15.35
C ASN A 131 4.52 12.24 15.88
N ASP A 132 5.31 12.92 15.04
CA ASP A 132 5.96 14.18 15.39
C ASP A 132 4.95 15.31 15.60
N GLU A 133 5.21 16.18 16.56
CA GLU A 133 4.45 17.42 16.77
C GLU A 133 4.62 18.39 15.60
N VAL A 134 5.79 18.37 14.95
CA VAL A 134 6.02 19.12 13.70
C VAL A 134 5.25 18.46 12.59
N ARG A 135 4.15 19.10 12.15
CA ARG A 135 3.19 18.56 11.18
C ARG A 135 3.54 18.90 9.75
N TYR A 136 4.80 18.76 9.38
CA TYR A 136 5.31 18.97 8.03
C TYR A 136 6.05 17.74 7.51
N PRO A 137 5.96 17.46 6.20
CA PRO A 137 6.67 16.33 5.61
C PRO A 137 8.20 16.50 5.61
N SER A 138 8.69 17.73 5.53
CA SER A 138 10.08 18.13 5.71
C SER A 138 10.18 19.65 5.83
N TRP A 139 11.28 20.17 6.40
CA TRP A 139 11.54 21.62 6.54
C TRP A 139 13.04 21.89 6.51
N THR A 140 13.43 23.13 6.25
CA THR A 140 14.84 23.56 6.28
C THR A 140 15.36 23.60 7.73
N LYS A 141 16.53 23.06 7.98
CA LYS A 141 17.17 23.11 9.30
C LYS A 141 17.35 24.57 9.74
N GLY A 142 16.94 24.88 10.98
CA GLY A 142 16.97 26.24 11.53
C GLY A 142 15.72 27.07 11.25
N GLU A 143 14.85 26.64 10.35
CA GLU A 143 13.53 27.22 10.16
C GLU A 143 12.52 26.43 10.99
N VAL A 144 11.76 27.12 11.85
CA VAL A 144 10.64 26.51 12.59
C VAL A 144 9.38 26.76 11.80
N PRO A 145 8.76 25.72 11.19
CA PRO A 145 7.53 25.92 10.44
C PRO A 145 6.39 26.36 11.34
N GLU A 146 5.60 27.32 10.89
CA GLU A 146 4.36 27.67 11.55
C GLU A 146 3.42 26.46 11.64
N PRO A 147 2.72 26.24 12.76
CA PRO A 147 1.82 25.10 12.91
C PRO A 147 0.76 25.07 11.80
N PRO A 148 0.63 23.99 11.02
CA PRO A 148 -0.37 23.93 9.97
C PRO A 148 -1.78 23.83 10.55
N LYS A 149 -2.77 24.31 9.80
CA LYS A 149 -4.19 24.23 10.19
C LYS A 149 -4.79 22.81 10.14
N HIS A 150 -4.03 21.81 9.72
CA HIS A 150 -4.49 20.41 9.64
C HIS A 150 -3.95 19.58 10.80
N ASN A 151 -4.64 18.47 11.09
CA ASN A 151 -4.23 17.51 12.11
C ASN A 151 -3.41 16.34 11.55
N TRP A 152 -2.95 16.42 10.30
CA TRP A 152 -2.13 15.37 9.71
C TRP A 152 -0.72 15.42 10.28
N HIS A 153 -0.19 14.25 10.68
CA HIS A 153 1.15 14.10 11.22
C HIS A 153 1.84 12.87 10.62
N ALA A 154 3.13 12.73 10.85
CA ALA A 154 3.94 11.63 10.35
C ALA A 154 3.42 10.28 10.85
N GLY A 155 3.15 9.36 9.92
CA GLY A 155 2.68 8.02 10.22
C GLY A 155 1.17 7.86 10.40
N LEU A 156 0.38 8.94 10.31
CA LEU A 156 -1.07 8.86 10.53
C LEU A 156 -1.75 7.84 9.61
N GLN A 157 -1.36 7.78 8.34
CA GLN A 157 -1.89 6.81 7.39
C GLN A 157 -1.45 5.38 7.73
N TYR A 158 -0.20 5.19 8.17
CA TYR A 158 0.31 3.89 8.63
C TYR A 158 -0.59 3.32 9.73
N VAL A 159 -0.83 4.11 10.78
CA VAL A 159 -1.69 3.68 11.91
C VAL A 159 -3.09 3.31 11.44
N GLY A 160 -3.66 4.11 10.53
CA GLY A 160 -4.97 3.83 9.98
C GLY A 160 -5.03 2.59 9.09
N ASP A 161 -4.02 2.36 8.25
CA ASP A 161 -3.98 1.18 7.38
C ASP A 161 -3.77 -0.11 8.18
N VAL A 162 -2.90 -0.10 9.19
CA VAL A 162 -2.71 -1.22 10.12
C VAL A 162 -4.00 -1.52 10.89
N ALA A 163 -4.66 -0.50 11.43
CA ALA A 163 -5.92 -0.68 12.17
C ALA A 163 -7.01 -1.30 11.29
N ARG A 164 -7.15 -0.86 10.03
CA ARG A 164 -8.10 -1.41 9.06
C ARG A 164 -7.78 -2.86 8.71
N ALA A 165 -6.51 -3.19 8.52
CA ALA A 165 -6.08 -4.57 8.26
C ALA A 165 -6.38 -5.48 9.46
N LYS A 166 -6.04 -5.06 10.68
CA LYS A 166 -6.35 -5.80 11.91
C LYS A 166 -7.85 -6.00 12.11
N ALA A 167 -8.69 -5.02 11.76
CA ALA A 167 -10.14 -5.16 11.84
C ALA A 167 -10.68 -6.26 10.91
N VAL A 168 -10.13 -6.41 9.71
CA VAL A 168 -10.48 -7.52 8.80
C VAL A 168 -10.06 -8.86 9.39
N LEU A 169 -8.83 -8.96 9.89
CA LEU A 169 -8.31 -10.20 10.47
C LEU A 169 -9.04 -10.62 11.74
N LYS A 170 -9.50 -9.66 12.55
CA LYS A 170 -10.29 -9.91 13.76
C LYS A 170 -11.67 -10.52 13.44
N ASP A 171 -12.26 -10.17 12.30
CA ASP A 171 -13.57 -10.65 11.84
C ASP A 171 -13.39 -11.53 10.59
N LEU A 172 -12.47 -12.50 10.68
CA LEU A 172 -12.00 -13.30 9.55
C LEU A 172 -13.15 -14.03 8.82
N GLU A 173 -14.07 -14.65 9.55
CA GLU A 173 -15.17 -15.41 8.97
C GLU A 173 -16.06 -14.59 8.06
N LYS A 174 -16.28 -13.31 8.38
CA LYS A 174 -17.01 -12.35 7.53
C LYS A 174 -16.27 -12.09 6.22
N HIS A 175 -14.94 -12.15 6.23
CA HIS A 175 -14.10 -11.81 5.09
C HIS A 175 -13.59 -13.02 4.32
N TYR A 176 -13.49 -14.16 4.98
CA TYR A 176 -13.21 -15.46 4.37
C TYR A 176 -14.19 -16.51 4.93
N PRO A 177 -15.25 -16.88 4.19
CA PRO A 177 -16.24 -17.84 4.68
C PRO A 177 -15.62 -19.16 5.16
N GLY A 178 -15.92 -19.55 6.39
CA GLY A 178 -15.34 -20.72 7.04
C GLY A 178 -13.92 -20.54 7.63
N GLY A 179 -13.33 -19.34 7.50
CA GLY A 179 -12.03 -19.00 8.07
C GLY A 179 -12.10 -18.85 9.59
N LYS A 180 -11.35 -19.65 10.33
CA LYS A 180 -11.28 -19.59 11.81
C LYS A 180 -9.95 -19.07 12.32
N ASN A 181 -8.88 -19.43 11.64
CA ASN A 181 -7.50 -19.08 11.99
C ASN A 181 -6.78 -18.58 10.74
N PHE A 182 -5.71 -17.82 10.93
CA PHE A 182 -4.84 -17.36 9.84
C PHE A 182 -3.38 -17.34 10.28
N GLU A 183 -2.51 -17.36 9.29
CA GLU A 183 -1.09 -17.06 9.41
C GLU A 183 -0.77 -15.93 8.43
N VAL A 184 0.06 -14.97 8.84
CA VAL A 184 0.54 -13.91 7.96
C VAL A 184 1.80 -14.38 7.26
N ALA A 185 1.65 -14.91 6.05
CA ALA A 185 2.75 -15.47 5.26
C ALA A 185 3.73 -14.41 4.73
N GLY A 186 3.29 -13.16 4.57
CA GLY A 186 4.17 -12.10 4.09
C GLY A 186 3.49 -10.78 3.78
N PHE A 187 4.32 -9.80 3.42
CA PHE A 187 3.89 -8.45 3.05
C PHE A 187 4.36 -8.12 1.64
N LEU A 188 3.47 -7.52 0.87
CA LEU A 188 3.75 -7.03 -0.48
C LEU A 188 3.72 -5.50 -0.45
N TRP A 189 4.84 -4.89 -0.83
CA TRP A 189 4.99 -3.45 -0.84
C TRP A 189 5.15 -2.92 -2.26
N TRP A 190 4.21 -2.07 -2.67
CA TRP A 190 4.26 -1.38 -3.97
C TRP A 190 3.96 0.10 -3.77
N GLN A 191 4.99 0.87 -3.46
CA GLN A 191 4.90 2.31 -3.21
C GLN A 191 6.27 2.94 -3.51
N GLY A 192 6.34 4.25 -3.74
CA GLY A 192 7.58 5.01 -3.97
C GLY A 192 7.33 6.28 -4.79
N ASP A 193 6.28 6.31 -5.61
CA ASP A 193 6.03 7.43 -6.51
C ASP A 193 5.89 8.78 -5.78
N LYS A 194 5.21 8.81 -4.63
CA LYS A 194 5.00 10.05 -3.87
C LYS A 194 6.29 10.59 -3.25
N ASP A 195 7.20 9.71 -2.82
CA ASP A 195 8.45 10.11 -2.15
C ASP A 195 9.43 10.81 -3.09
N ARG A 196 9.40 10.51 -4.39
CA ARG A 196 10.29 11.15 -5.39
C ARG A 196 10.13 12.66 -5.52
N TYR A 197 9.00 13.20 -5.08
CA TYR A 197 8.72 14.65 -5.13
C TYR A 197 9.30 15.41 -3.92
N ASN A 198 9.87 14.71 -2.94
CA ASN A 198 10.50 15.30 -1.77
C ASN A 198 11.92 14.73 -1.61
N ALA A 199 12.94 15.59 -1.71
CA ALA A 199 14.35 15.17 -1.68
C ALA A 199 14.71 14.45 -0.38
N ALA A 200 14.20 14.90 0.77
CA ALA A 200 14.43 14.26 2.06
C ALA A 200 13.77 12.88 2.13
N HIS A 201 12.54 12.72 1.62
CA HIS A 201 11.87 11.42 1.55
C HIS A 201 12.63 10.44 0.65
N SER A 202 13.05 10.89 -0.55
CA SER A 202 13.84 10.06 -1.47
C SER A 202 15.13 9.55 -0.83
N ALA A 203 15.86 10.44 -0.16
CA ALA A 203 17.12 10.10 0.51
C ALA A 203 16.93 9.11 1.66
N MET A 204 15.82 9.21 2.39
CA MET A 204 15.51 8.36 3.53
C MET A 204 14.71 7.10 3.20
N TYR A 205 14.31 6.91 1.93
CA TYR A 205 13.39 5.85 1.53
C TYR A 205 13.83 4.46 1.99
N GLY A 206 15.07 4.07 1.73
CA GLY A 206 15.59 2.76 2.12
C GLY A 206 15.60 2.53 3.63
N LYS A 207 15.96 3.55 4.43
CA LYS A 207 15.92 3.44 5.89
C LYS A 207 14.49 3.31 6.41
N ASN A 208 13.58 4.12 5.88
CA ASN A 208 12.16 4.07 6.25
C ASN A 208 11.52 2.74 5.85
N LEU A 209 11.90 2.18 4.71
CA LEU A 209 11.42 0.88 4.25
C LEU A 209 11.90 -0.26 5.15
N ALA A 210 13.17 -0.25 5.55
CA ALA A 210 13.70 -1.22 6.51
C ALA A 210 12.98 -1.13 7.87
N GLN A 211 12.69 0.09 8.33
CA GLN A 211 11.91 0.30 9.56
C GLN A 211 10.46 -0.16 9.41
N LEU A 212 9.84 0.06 8.24
CA LEU A 212 8.49 -0.45 7.93
C LEU A 212 8.42 -1.98 8.05
N PHE A 213 9.40 -2.71 7.50
CA PHE A 213 9.42 -4.16 7.61
C PHE A 213 9.50 -4.64 9.06
N LYS A 214 10.32 -3.98 9.89
CA LYS A 214 10.40 -4.26 11.33
C LYS A 214 9.08 -4.00 12.04
N ALA A 215 8.45 -2.86 11.75
CA ALA A 215 7.18 -2.47 12.34
C ALA A 215 6.05 -3.44 11.97
N LEU A 216 5.90 -3.78 10.67
CA LEU A 216 4.87 -4.71 10.21
C LEU A 216 5.05 -6.12 10.80
N ARG A 217 6.28 -6.62 10.90
CA ARG A 217 6.54 -7.91 11.58
C ARG A 217 6.10 -7.88 13.04
N LYS A 218 6.37 -6.78 13.76
CA LYS A 218 5.92 -6.63 15.15
C LYS A 218 4.42 -6.53 15.30
N GLU A 219 3.73 -5.94 14.31
CA GLU A 219 2.28 -5.74 14.33
C GLU A 219 1.48 -7.02 14.07
N PHE A 220 2.05 -7.95 13.28
CA PHE A 220 1.32 -9.10 12.74
C PHE A 220 1.96 -10.47 13.07
N ASN A 221 2.95 -10.49 13.96
CA ASN A 221 3.48 -11.75 14.53
C ASN A 221 2.59 -12.27 15.64
#